data_8a557848c0934a4385d505b79e044232
#
_entry.id   8a557848c0934a4385d505b79e044232
#
_cell.length_a   1.000
_cell.length_b   1.000
_cell.length_c   1.000
_cell.angle_alpha   90.00
_cell.angle_beta   90.00
_cell.angle_gamma   90.00
#
_symmetry.space_group_name_H-M   'P 1'
#
loop_
_entity.id
_entity.type
_entity.pdbx_description
1 polymer ?
#
loop_
_entity_poly.entity_id
_entity_poly.type
_entity_poly.pdbx_seq_one_letter_code
_entity_poly.pdbx_strand_id
1 'polypeptide(L)'
;MENFWDSDVWGSVMIFIVLLASLLVGNIVKKATPFMQNSLIPTSVIGGGILIIVAAIYKAITGDVMFDTAIFGGDGTAKLEIITYHTLALGFIASAFKSSDGKLSKKRVAEIFNTGVTTVSTYLIQAIAGLTVTLVAALVISGFFKAAGILLPFGYGQGTGQAMNYGNIYETQNGFGGGKSFGLTIAALGFLSASFGGVIHLNIMKKRGNFRAAGNKDKLNTEVVESENEIPMQESIDKMTVQIALIFVGYALSYILMYLLGLALPGMKSTVYGFNFLLTRCSNFFFDVMVVAGIAAIRLDVREKYWGIMLILGVVGLFVTYTYNRLVAVTLFKDYPEEQFLAMYGMLTGTASTGIILLREIDGEFKTPAADNLVYQNFPAIVFGFPIMLLANLAPYKPELTLIILIAFFLVMNIILFRSFIFRKKKK
;
A
#
# COMPACT_ATOMS: atom_id res chain seq x y z
N MET A 1 -32.56 8.82 -19.32
CA MET A 1 -31.49 9.64 -19.93
C MET A 1 -32.15 10.54 -20.95
N GLU A 2 -32.39 11.76 -20.59
CA GLU A 2 -33.11 12.69 -21.51
C GLU A 2 -32.13 13.41 -22.44
N ASN A 3 -30.86 13.58 -22.05
CA ASN A 3 -29.86 14.23 -22.88
C ASN A 3 -28.47 13.64 -22.63
N PHE A 4 -27.73 13.34 -23.70
CA PHE A 4 -26.34 12.79 -23.60
C PHE A 4 -25.35 13.79 -22.99
N TRP A 5 -25.67 15.06 -22.90
CA TRP A 5 -24.85 16.13 -22.31
C TRP A 5 -25.09 16.35 -20.81
N ASP A 6 -25.99 15.57 -20.19
CA ASP A 6 -26.32 15.73 -18.79
C ASP A 6 -25.13 15.33 -17.90
N SER A 7 -24.92 16.08 -16.81
CA SER A 7 -23.87 15.83 -15.84
C SER A 7 -23.98 14.46 -15.18
N ASP A 8 -25.17 13.89 -15.09
CA ASP A 8 -25.39 12.52 -14.58
C ASP A 8 -24.77 11.45 -15.49
N VAL A 9 -24.71 11.73 -16.81
CA VAL A 9 -24.06 10.83 -17.79
C VAL A 9 -22.55 10.95 -17.72
N TRP A 10 -22.03 12.18 -17.62
CA TRP A 10 -20.60 12.45 -17.71
C TRP A 10 -19.88 12.43 -16.37
N GLY A 11 -20.55 12.66 -15.25
CA GLY A 11 -19.92 12.91 -13.96
C GLY A 11 -18.93 11.82 -13.52
N SER A 12 -19.32 10.54 -13.65
CA SER A 12 -18.43 9.43 -13.30
C SER A 12 -17.26 9.29 -14.27
N VAL A 13 -17.49 9.52 -15.57
CA VAL A 13 -16.44 9.47 -16.59
C VAL A 13 -15.46 10.63 -16.39
N MET A 14 -15.96 11.82 -16.05
CA MET A 14 -15.14 13.00 -15.78
C MET A 14 -14.16 12.77 -14.62
N ILE A 15 -14.57 12.04 -13.58
CA ILE A 15 -13.67 11.67 -12.48
C ILE A 15 -12.51 10.82 -13.01
N PHE A 16 -12.78 9.78 -13.81
CA PHE A 16 -11.72 8.97 -14.41
C PHE A 16 -10.80 9.79 -15.32
N ILE A 17 -11.36 10.69 -16.13
CA ILE A 17 -10.58 11.60 -16.99
C ILE A 17 -9.62 12.44 -16.13
N VAL A 18 -10.12 13.04 -15.05
CA VAL A 18 -9.29 13.88 -14.16
C VAL A 18 -8.22 13.06 -13.44
N LEU A 19 -8.54 11.84 -12.98
CA LEU A 19 -7.55 10.95 -12.37
C LEU A 19 -6.44 10.58 -13.35
N LEU A 20 -6.79 10.15 -14.57
CA LEU A 20 -5.78 9.78 -15.58
C LEU A 20 -4.98 11.00 -16.07
N ALA A 21 -5.65 12.15 -16.26
CA ALA A 21 -4.98 13.40 -16.60
C ALA A 21 -3.99 13.81 -15.50
N SER A 22 -4.34 13.64 -14.23
CA SER A 22 -3.43 13.96 -13.12
C SER A 22 -2.19 13.07 -13.08
N LEU A 23 -2.29 11.80 -13.49
CA LEU A 23 -1.13 10.92 -13.67
C LEU A 23 -0.19 11.45 -14.77
N LEU A 24 -0.75 11.91 -15.90
CA LEU A 24 0.04 12.51 -16.98
C LEU A 24 0.72 13.80 -16.53
N VAL A 25 -0.01 14.69 -15.86
CA VAL A 25 0.54 15.94 -15.31
C VAL A 25 1.60 15.63 -14.25
N GLY A 26 1.37 14.69 -13.36
CA GLY A 26 2.34 14.21 -12.39
C GLY A 26 3.64 13.71 -13.04
N ASN A 27 3.52 12.99 -14.17
CA ASN A 27 4.68 12.52 -14.95
C ASN A 27 5.44 13.69 -15.58
N ILE A 28 4.74 14.69 -16.12
CA ILE A 28 5.36 15.90 -16.69
C ILE A 28 6.09 16.66 -15.58
N VAL A 29 5.46 16.91 -14.44
CA VAL A 29 6.05 17.59 -13.28
C VAL A 29 7.29 16.84 -12.77
N LYS A 30 7.20 15.52 -12.68
CA LYS A 30 8.34 14.67 -12.28
C LYS A 30 9.51 14.84 -13.25
N LYS A 31 9.26 14.81 -14.56
CA LYS A 31 10.32 14.97 -15.60
C LYS A 31 10.86 16.40 -15.67
N ALA A 32 10.04 17.41 -15.39
CA ALA A 32 10.44 18.82 -15.48
C ALA A 32 11.26 19.31 -14.27
N THR A 33 11.16 18.62 -13.12
CA THR A 33 11.77 19.07 -11.87
C THR A 33 12.89 18.14 -11.42
N PRO A 34 14.17 18.54 -11.45
CA PRO A 34 15.31 17.69 -11.06
C PRO A 34 15.18 17.10 -9.64
N PHE A 35 14.63 17.88 -8.70
CA PHE A 35 14.36 17.42 -7.35
C PHE A 35 13.37 16.24 -7.36
N MET A 36 12.28 16.34 -8.13
CA MET A 36 11.26 15.28 -8.22
C MET A 36 11.77 14.05 -8.98
N GLN A 37 12.63 14.21 -9.98
CA GLN A 37 13.28 13.10 -10.69
C GLN A 37 14.11 12.23 -9.72
N ASN A 38 14.82 12.88 -8.80
CA ASN A 38 15.70 12.20 -7.84
C ASN A 38 14.98 11.76 -6.56
N SER A 39 13.73 12.18 -6.35
CA SER A 39 12.99 11.92 -5.10
C SER A 39 12.42 10.52 -4.97
N LEU A 40 12.42 9.71 -6.04
CA LEU A 40 11.79 8.38 -6.10
C LEU A 40 10.28 8.37 -5.73
N ILE A 41 9.65 9.55 -5.65
CA ILE A 41 8.21 9.66 -5.40
C ILE A 41 7.45 9.09 -6.60
N PRO A 42 6.51 8.14 -6.40
CA PRO A 42 5.67 7.64 -7.48
C PRO A 42 4.88 8.77 -8.16
N THR A 43 4.72 8.66 -9.48
CA THR A 43 3.97 9.64 -10.28
C THR A 43 2.53 9.79 -9.81
N SER A 44 1.91 8.70 -9.34
CA SER A 44 0.57 8.67 -8.75
C SER A 44 0.46 9.53 -7.49
N VAL A 45 1.48 9.53 -6.63
CA VAL A 45 1.51 10.40 -5.44
C VAL A 45 1.61 11.87 -5.83
N ILE A 46 2.44 12.19 -6.84
CA ILE A 46 2.55 13.57 -7.36
C ILE A 46 1.21 14.00 -7.97
N GLY A 47 0.59 13.17 -8.81
CA GLY A 47 -0.71 13.44 -9.41
C GLY A 47 -1.81 13.67 -8.37
N GLY A 48 -1.92 12.79 -7.37
CA GLY A 48 -2.87 12.94 -6.27
C GLY A 48 -2.60 14.21 -5.43
N GLY A 49 -1.33 14.52 -5.17
CA GLY A 49 -0.94 15.76 -4.48
C GLY A 49 -1.36 17.02 -5.25
N ILE A 50 -1.20 17.03 -6.57
CA ILE A 50 -1.67 18.14 -7.42
C ILE A 50 -3.20 18.28 -7.31
N LEU A 51 -3.94 17.18 -7.37
CA LEU A 51 -5.41 17.23 -7.24
C LEU A 51 -5.86 17.78 -5.88
N ILE A 52 -5.19 17.41 -4.78
CA ILE A 52 -5.49 17.98 -3.46
C ILE A 52 -5.26 19.50 -3.46
N ILE A 53 -4.15 19.96 -4.03
CA ILE A 53 -3.83 21.40 -4.09
C ILE A 53 -4.89 22.14 -4.93
N VAL A 54 -5.25 21.60 -6.09
CA VAL A 54 -6.30 22.19 -6.96
C VAL A 54 -7.65 22.20 -6.24
N ALA A 55 -8.04 21.11 -5.58
CA ALA A 55 -9.27 21.03 -4.80
C ALA A 55 -9.29 22.02 -3.62
N ALA A 56 -8.13 22.20 -2.93
CA ALA A 56 -7.99 23.17 -1.85
C ALA A 56 -8.14 24.62 -2.35
N ILE A 57 -7.50 24.95 -3.48
CA ILE A 57 -7.63 26.28 -4.11
C ILE A 57 -9.07 26.51 -4.54
N TYR A 58 -9.70 25.54 -5.18
CA TYR A 58 -11.09 25.63 -5.60
C TYR A 58 -12.02 25.92 -4.39
N LYS A 59 -11.87 25.14 -3.29
CA LYS A 59 -12.64 25.34 -2.07
C LYS A 59 -12.40 26.72 -1.45
N ALA A 60 -11.17 27.22 -1.49
CA ALA A 60 -10.85 28.55 -0.96
C ALA A 60 -11.50 29.69 -1.75
N ILE A 61 -11.70 29.51 -3.08
CA ILE A 61 -12.30 30.51 -3.97
C ILE A 61 -13.82 30.45 -3.96
N THR A 62 -14.40 29.24 -4.03
CA THR A 62 -15.85 29.03 -4.24
C THR A 62 -16.61 28.72 -2.95
N GLY A 63 -15.92 28.21 -1.92
CA GLY A 63 -16.53 27.65 -0.72
C GLY A 63 -16.99 26.19 -0.87
N ASP A 64 -17.06 25.67 -2.09
CA ASP A 64 -17.60 24.34 -2.40
C ASP A 64 -16.51 23.27 -2.52
N VAL A 65 -16.90 22.01 -2.30
CA VAL A 65 -16.00 20.86 -2.52
C VAL A 65 -15.92 20.57 -4.02
N MET A 66 -14.73 20.69 -4.62
CA MET A 66 -14.52 20.61 -6.06
C MET A 66 -15.16 19.35 -6.70
N PHE A 67 -14.93 18.19 -6.09
CA PHE A 67 -15.44 16.92 -6.63
C PHE A 67 -16.95 16.70 -6.41
N ASP A 68 -17.60 17.45 -5.52
CA ASP A 68 -19.03 17.34 -5.26
C ASP A 68 -19.86 18.37 -6.07
N THR A 69 -19.25 18.95 -7.11
CA THR A 69 -19.94 19.83 -8.06
C THR A 69 -20.70 19.03 -9.13
N ALA A 70 -21.63 19.69 -9.83
CA ALA A 70 -22.45 19.09 -10.91
C ALA A 70 -21.61 18.45 -12.03
N ILE A 71 -20.41 19.01 -12.33
CA ILE A 71 -19.49 18.47 -13.35
C ILE A 71 -19.10 17.01 -13.01
N PHE A 72 -19.02 16.67 -11.74
CA PHE A 72 -18.68 15.33 -11.24
C PHE A 72 -19.92 14.54 -10.80
N GLY A 73 -21.12 15.03 -11.10
CA GLY A 73 -22.39 14.39 -10.77
C GLY A 73 -22.84 14.60 -9.32
N GLY A 74 -22.32 15.61 -8.62
CA GLY A 74 -22.77 16.04 -7.30
C GLY A 74 -22.26 15.20 -6.10
N ASP A 75 -21.61 14.06 -6.36
CA ASP A 75 -21.14 13.09 -5.35
C ASP A 75 -19.73 12.56 -5.65
N GLY A 76 -18.89 13.35 -6.28
CA GLY A 76 -17.58 12.92 -6.78
C GLY A 76 -16.62 12.48 -5.69
N THR A 77 -16.67 13.05 -4.48
CA THR A 77 -15.85 12.58 -3.34
C THR A 77 -16.21 11.14 -2.96
N ALA A 78 -17.49 10.79 -2.90
CA ALA A 78 -17.93 9.41 -2.65
C ALA A 78 -17.51 8.47 -3.78
N LYS A 79 -17.57 8.91 -5.03
CA LYS A 79 -17.10 8.16 -6.20
C LYS A 79 -15.58 7.91 -6.15
N LEU A 80 -14.76 8.88 -5.71
CA LEU A 80 -13.31 8.68 -5.48
C LEU A 80 -13.02 7.59 -4.44
N GLU A 81 -13.79 7.56 -3.34
CA GLU A 81 -13.69 6.51 -2.33
C GLU A 81 -14.03 5.13 -2.93
N ILE A 82 -15.10 5.03 -3.72
CA ILE A 82 -15.52 3.81 -4.43
C ILE A 82 -14.45 3.35 -5.42
N ILE A 83 -13.92 4.26 -6.23
CA ILE A 83 -12.82 3.95 -7.17
C ILE A 83 -11.61 3.42 -6.42
N THR A 84 -11.21 4.06 -5.32
CA THR A 84 -10.09 3.61 -4.48
C THR A 84 -10.29 2.18 -4.00
N TYR A 85 -11.50 1.84 -3.55
CA TYR A 85 -11.84 0.50 -3.06
C TYR A 85 -11.81 -0.55 -4.18
N HIS A 86 -12.45 -0.29 -5.32
CA HIS A 86 -12.51 -1.25 -6.43
C HIS A 86 -11.15 -1.41 -7.11
N THR A 87 -10.40 -0.33 -7.32
CA THR A 87 -9.07 -0.41 -7.93
C THR A 87 -8.06 -1.11 -7.02
N LEU A 88 -8.22 -1.03 -5.68
CA LEU A 88 -7.48 -1.87 -4.75
C LEU A 88 -7.71 -3.36 -5.08
N ALA A 89 -8.96 -3.80 -5.15
CA ALA A 89 -9.30 -5.21 -5.42
C ALA A 89 -8.81 -5.66 -6.80
N LEU A 90 -9.05 -4.85 -7.85
CA LEU A 90 -8.57 -5.12 -9.20
C LEU A 90 -7.04 -5.17 -9.24
N GLY A 91 -6.39 -4.19 -8.59
CA GLY A 91 -4.96 -4.14 -8.39
C GLY A 91 -4.44 -5.47 -7.85
N PHE A 92 -5.03 -6.06 -6.91
CA PHE A 92 -4.66 -7.31 -6.28
C PHE A 92 -4.92 -8.57 -7.11
N ILE A 93 -6.03 -8.66 -7.82
CA ILE A 93 -6.35 -9.78 -8.70
C ILE A 93 -5.35 -9.89 -9.87
N ALA A 94 -5.00 -8.81 -10.61
CA ALA A 94 -4.08 -8.82 -11.75
C ALA A 94 -2.64 -9.26 -11.34
N SER A 95 -2.00 -9.10 -10.03
CA SER A 95 -0.71 -9.74 -9.61
C SER A 95 -0.86 -11.24 -9.30
N ALA A 96 -2.10 -11.75 -9.03
CA ALA A 96 -2.30 -13.19 -8.85
C ALA A 96 -2.06 -13.96 -10.15
N PHE A 97 -2.29 -13.31 -11.29
CA PHE A 97 -2.04 -13.91 -12.61
C PHE A 97 -0.56 -13.84 -13.08
N LYS A 98 0.32 -13.18 -12.31
CA LYS A 98 1.74 -13.14 -12.64
C LYS A 98 2.37 -14.49 -12.35
N SER A 99 2.63 -15.30 -13.40
CA SER A 99 3.29 -16.59 -13.26
C SER A 99 4.79 -16.43 -12.99
N SER A 100 5.38 -17.39 -12.29
CA SER A 100 6.83 -17.53 -12.18
C SER A 100 7.24 -18.92 -12.66
N ASP A 101 8.19 -18.94 -13.53
CA ASP A 101 8.80 -20.16 -14.03
C ASP A 101 9.93 -20.60 -13.09
N GLY A 102 9.78 -21.74 -12.41
CA GLY A 102 10.90 -22.39 -11.73
C GLY A 102 10.54 -23.22 -10.51
N LYS A 103 11.22 -24.35 -10.33
CA LYS A 103 11.17 -25.14 -9.09
C LYS A 103 11.88 -24.40 -7.96
N LEU A 104 11.12 -24.04 -6.91
CA LEU A 104 11.66 -23.35 -5.73
C LEU A 104 12.60 -24.29 -4.95
N SER A 105 13.87 -23.89 -4.77
CA SER A 105 14.79 -24.58 -3.88
C SER A 105 14.38 -24.41 -2.42
N LYS A 106 14.81 -25.32 -1.53
CA LYS A 106 14.54 -25.20 -0.06
C LYS A 106 15.02 -23.86 0.52
N LYS A 107 16.13 -23.32 0.01
CA LYS A 107 16.66 -22.00 0.42
C LYS A 107 15.68 -20.91 0.00
N ARG A 108 15.17 -20.93 -1.24
CA ARG A 108 14.21 -19.94 -1.74
C ARG A 108 12.90 -19.96 -0.96
N VAL A 109 12.38 -21.16 -0.65
CA VAL A 109 11.18 -21.30 0.19
C VAL A 109 11.39 -20.66 1.56
N ALA A 110 12.56 -20.87 2.17
CA ALA A 110 12.88 -20.26 3.47
C ALA A 110 13.02 -18.72 3.38
N GLU A 111 13.60 -18.18 2.31
CA GLU A 111 13.71 -16.73 2.08
C GLU A 111 12.33 -16.09 1.88
N ILE A 112 11.46 -16.70 1.08
CA ILE A 112 10.06 -16.27 0.86
C ILE A 112 9.29 -16.29 2.18
N PHE A 113 9.40 -17.38 2.95
CA PHE A 113 8.76 -17.50 4.24
C PHE A 113 9.25 -16.41 5.22
N ASN A 114 10.57 -16.22 5.31
CA ASN A 114 11.14 -15.17 6.16
C ASN A 114 10.70 -13.78 5.73
N THR A 115 10.57 -13.50 4.42
CA THR A 115 10.06 -12.23 3.91
C THR A 115 8.61 -12.01 4.35
N GLY A 116 7.73 -13.00 4.24
CA GLY A 116 6.35 -12.89 4.69
C GLY A 116 6.21 -12.73 6.21
N VAL A 117 7.01 -13.45 6.99
CA VAL A 117 7.06 -13.26 8.45
C VAL A 117 7.58 -11.86 8.80
N THR A 118 8.56 -11.34 8.05
CA THR A 118 9.07 -9.96 8.23
C THR A 118 7.98 -8.94 7.94
N THR A 119 7.18 -9.13 6.88
CA THR A 119 6.03 -8.28 6.56
C THR A 119 5.08 -8.19 7.73
N VAL A 120 4.64 -9.33 8.27
CA VAL A 120 3.71 -9.35 9.41
C VAL A 120 4.34 -8.74 10.67
N SER A 121 5.60 -9.06 10.95
CA SER A 121 6.31 -8.46 12.10
C SER A 121 6.43 -6.95 11.96
N THR A 122 6.61 -6.43 10.72
CA THR A 122 6.63 -4.99 10.47
C THR A 122 5.27 -4.36 10.70
N TYR A 123 4.17 -4.98 10.25
CA TYR A 123 2.82 -4.52 10.58
C TYR A 123 2.58 -4.47 12.09
N LEU A 124 3.03 -5.49 12.81
CA LEU A 124 2.88 -5.56 14.27
C LEU A 124 3.64 -4.43 14.97
N ILE A 125 4.90 -4.18 14.62
CA ILE A 125 5.68 -3.12 15.26
C ILE A 125 5.15 -1.72 14.88
N GLN A 126 4.64 -1.54 13.66
CA GLN A 126 3.92 -0.32 13.26
C GLN A 126 2.64 -0.13 14.10
N ALA A 127 1.85 -1.20 14.28
CA ALA A 127 0.64 -1.17 15.10
C ALA A 127 0.94 -0.85 16.57
N ILE A 128 1.96 -1.49 17.15
CA ILE A 128 2.42 -1.23 18.52
C ILE A 128 2.84 0.22 18.67
N ALA A 129 3.71 0.72 17.80
CA ALA A 129 4.20 2.08 17.85
C ALA A 129 3.05 3.09 17.64
N GLY A 130 2.20 2.85 16.65
CA GLY A 130 1.04 3.72 16.37
C GLY A 130 0.05 3.77 17.54
N LEU A 131 -0.34 2.61 18.07
CA LEU A 131 -1.29 2.54 19.19
C LEU A 131 -0.68 3.15 20.46
N THR A 132 0.61 2.97 20.71
CA THR A 132 1.31 3.61 21.84
C THR A 132 1.25 5.14 21.72
N VAL A 133 1.55 5.70 20.54
CA VAL A 133 1.46 7.15 20.29
C VAL A 133 0.05 7.66 20.54
N THR A 134 -0.98 6.97 20.06
CA THR A 134 -2.36 7.45 20.20
C THR A 134 -2.94 7.23 21.59
N LEU A 135 -2.50 6.24 22.33
CA LEU A 135 -2.82 6.08 23.75
C LEU A 135 -2.23 7.24 24.57
N VAL A 136 -0.97 7.59 24.33
CA VAL A 136 -0.33 8.74 24.98
C VAL A 136 -1.02 10.06 24.58
N ALA A 137 -1.35 10.23 23.28
CA ALA A 137 -2.07 11.40 22.82
C ALA A 137 -3.44 11.56 23.49
N ALA A 138 -4.15 10.45 23.73
CA ALA A 138 -5.45 10.45 24.41
C ALA A 138 -5.37 10.88 25.92
N LEU A 139 -4.20 10.81 26.53
CA LEU A 139 -4.00 11.35 27.90
C LEU A 139 -3.93 12.89 27.89
N VAL A 140 -3.49 13.49 26.77
CA VAL A 140 -3.30 14.94 26.65
C VAL A 140 -4.50 15.59 25.95
N ILE A 141 -5.06 14.91 24.94
CA ILE A 141 -6.15 15.44 24.11
C ILE A 141 -7.45 14.75 24.52
N SER A 142 -8.31 15.50 25.24
CA SER A 142 -9.62 14.97 25.65
C SER A 142 -10.47 14.57 24.45
N GLY A 143 -11.07 13.37 24.51
CA GLY A 143 -11.92 12.85 23.44
C GLY A 143 -11.16 12.36 22.19
N PHE A 144 -9.82 12.25 22.23
CA PHE A 144 -9.07 11.68 21.12
C PHE A 144 -9.34 10.18 21.00
N PHE A 145 -9.54 9.71 19.76
CA PHE A 145 -9.84 8.30 19.47
C PHE A 145 -8.59 7.43 19.68
N LYS A 146 -8.56 6.67 20.76
CA LYS A 146 -7.40 5.88 21.21
C LYS A 146 -6.89 4.90 20.15
N ALA A 147 -7.79 4.27 19.39
CA ALA A 147 -7.43 3.24 18.41
C ALA A 147 -6.91 3.80 17.07
N ALA A 148 -6.85 5.11 16.86
CA ALA A 148 -6.41 5.72 15.61
C ALA A 148 -5.02 5.23 15.16
N GLY A 149 -4.13 4.91 16.10
CA GLY A 149 -2.77 4.43 15.80
C GLY A 149 -2.70 3.08 15.11
N ILE A 150 -3.74 2.25 15.21
CA ILE A 150 -3.85 1.00 14.45
C ILE A 150 -3.93 1.25 12.94
N LEU A 151 -4.29 2.46 12.51
CA LEU A 151 -4.28 2.80 11.09
C LEU A 151 -2.86 2.92 10.51
N LEU A 152 -1.81 2.97 11.35
CA LEU A 152 -0.43 3.06 10.89
C LEU A 152 0.00 1.88 10.00
N PRO A 153 -0.12 0.59 10.39
CA PRO A 153 0.21 -0.54 9.51
C PRO A 153 -0.68 -0.62 8.28
N PHE A 154 -1.94 -0.21 8.36
CA PHE A 154 -2.83 -0.20 7.20
C PHE A 154 -2.42 0.88 6.17
N GLY A 155 -2.02 2.08 6.62
CA GLY A 155 -1.56 3.14 5.73
C GLY A 155 -0.16 2.90 5.18
N TYR A 156 0.77 2.54 6.03
CA TYR A 156 2.17 2.32 5.66
C TYR A 156 2.37 1.00 4.91
N GLY A 157 1.90 -0.10 5.47
CA GLY A 157 2.21 -1.43 4.98
C GLY A 157 1.21 -1.98 3.95
N GLN A 158 -0.03 -1.50 3.95
CA GLN A 158 -1.09 -2.03 3.10
C GLN A 158 -1.69 -1.00 2.11
N GLY A 159 -1.29 0.28 2.25
CA GLY A 159 -1.62 1.34 1.32
C GLY A 159 -2.99 1.99 1.56
N THR A 160 -3.36 2.91 0.64
CA THR A 160 -4.54 3.80 0.78
C THR A 160 -5.86 3.06 0.93
N GLY A 161 -6.05 1.96 0.21
CA GLY A 161 -7.32 1.21 0.23
C GLY A 161 -7.64 0.62 1.59
N GLN A 162 -6.70 -0.05 2.25
CA GLN A 162 -6.92 -0.63 3.58
C GLN A 162 -6.98 0.45 4.66
N ALA A 163 -6.16 1.49 4.55
CA ALA A 163 -6.21 2.63 5.46
C ALA A 163 -7.58 3.33 5.43
N MET A 164 -8.14 3.52 4.24
CA MET A 164 -9.47 4.08 4.05
C MET A 164 -10.55 3.14 4.59
N ASN A 165 -10.44 1.83 4.31
CA ASN A 165 -11.42 0.84 4.75
C ASN A 165 -11.54 0.81 6.28
N TYR A 166 -10.42 0.64 7.00
CA TYR A 166 -10.44 0.66 8.46
C TYR A 166 -10.75 2.03 9.03
N GLY A 167 -10.30 3.10 8.37
CA GLY A 167 -10.70 4.47 8.70
C GLY A 167 -12.21 4.66 8.62
N ASN A 168 -12.86 4.10 7.58
CA ASN A 168 -14.32 4.12 7.42
C ASN A 168 -15.04 3.31 8.50
N ILE A 169 -14.55 2.11 8.85
CA ILE A 169 -15.12 1.31 9.95
C ILE A 169 -15.08 2.11 11.26
N TYR A 170 -13.96 2.76 11.56
CA TYR A 170 -13.84 3.57 12.77
C TYR A 170 -14.72 4.82 12.74
N GLU A 171 -14.91 5.43 11.57
CA GLU A 171 -15.77 6.59 11.40
C GLU A 171 -17.25 6.22 11.56
N THR A 172 -17.71 5.14 10.91
CA THR A 172 -19.13 4.77 10.85
C THR A 172 -19.60 3.96 12.06
N GLN A 173 -18.74 3.12 12.63
CA GLN A 173 -19.13 2.18 13.70
C GLN A 173 -18.62 2.58 15.08
N ASN A 174 -17.53 3.36 15.17
CA ASN A 174 -16.88 3.68 16.45
C ASN A 174 -16.81 5.18 16.74
N GLY A 175 -17.45 6.03 15.93
CA GLY A 175 -17.55 7.48 16.18
C GLY A 175 -16.25 8.25 15.97
N PHE A 176 -15.27 7.72 15.25
CA PHE A 176 -14.05 8.44 14.91
C PHE A 176 -14.27 9.39 13.73
N GLY A 177 -14.84 10.59 14.01
CA GLY A 177 -15.09 11.58 12.95
C GLY A 177 -13.84 11.88 12.13
N GLY A 178 -13.92 11.62 10.81
CA GLY A 178 -12.80 11.80 9.88
C GLY A 178 -11.82 10.64 9.80
N GLY A 179 -12.20 9.46 10.28
CA GLY A 179 -11.37 8.26 10.27
C GLY A 179 -10.86 7.88 8.88
N LYS A 180 -11.68 8.02 7.82
CA LYS A 180 -11.27 7.79 6.44
C LYS A 180 -10.10 8.71 6.03
N SER A 181 -10.28 10.00 6.21
CA SER A 181 -9.26 11.00 5.86
C SER A 181 -8.00 10.85 6.71
N PHE A 182 -8.15 10.45 7.98
CA PHE A 182 -7.01 10.13 8.84
C PHE A 182 -6.21 8.96 8.26
N GLY A 183 -6.85 7.84 7.91
CA GLY A 183 -6.20 6.68 7.31
C GLY A 183 -5.51 7.01 5.99
N LEU A 184 -6.18 7.73 5.09
CA LEU A 184 -5.62 8.18 3.81
C LEU A 184 -4.41 9.10 3.99
N THR A 185 -4.44 10.00 4.99
CA THR A 185 -3.30 10.87 5.29
C THR A 185 -2.10 10.07 5.81
N ILE A 186 -2.33 9.07 6.67
CA ILE A 186 -1.26 8.15 7.12
C ILE A 186 -0.66 7.40 5.92
N ALA A 187 -1.46 6.94 4.97
CA ALA A 187 -0.96 6.28 3.76
C ALA A 187 -0.12 7.25 2.89
N ALA A 188 -0.57 8.49 2.71
CA ALA A 188 0.20 9.52 2.00
C ALA A 188 1.55 9.80 2.67
N LEU A 189 1.58 9.91 4.00
CA LEU A 189 2.82 10.04 4.77
C LEU A 189 3.72 8.81 4.63
N GLY A 190 3.14 7.62 4.49
CA GLY A 190 3.87 6.39 4.18
C GLY A 190 4.61 6.49 2.84
N PHE A 191 3.96 6.90 1.77
CA PHE A 191 4.60 7.11 0.46
C PHE A 191 5.74 8.13 0.51
N LEU A 192 5.54 9.23 1.24
CA LEU A 192 6.60 10.20 1.46
C LEU A 192 7.77 9.58 2.23
N SER A 193 7.47 8.79 3.26
CA SER A 193 8.49 8.09 4.04
C SER A 193 9.29 7.09 3.20
N ALA A 194 8.64 6.34 2.30
CA ALA A 194 9.31 5.46 1.33
C ALA A 194 10.34 6.22 0.50
N SER A 195 9.92 7.38 -0.03
CA SER A 195 10.76 8.20 -0.88
C SER A 195 11.92 8.82 -0.10
N PHE A 196 11.67 9.47 1.03
CA PHE A 196 12.71 10.09 1.85
C PHE A 196 13.69 9.05 2.42
N GLY A 197 13.17 8.00 3.06
CA GLY A 197 14.00 6.95 3.65
C GLY A 197 14.79 6.16 2.61
N GLY A 198 14.19 5.89 1.45
CA GLY A 198 14.86 5.24 0.31
C GLY A 198 16.02 6.09 -0.22
N VAL A 199 15.80 7.38 -0.48
CA VAL A 199 16.85 8.31 -0.96
C VAL A 199 17.96 8.47 0.08
N ILE A 200 17.62 8.61 1.36
CA ILE A 200 18.61 8.69 2.44
C ILE A 200 19.47 7.43 2.46
N HIS A 201 18.85 6.25 2.36
CA HIS A 201 19.58 4.99 2.36
C HIS A 201 20.50 4.85 1.15
N LEU A 202 20.03 5.17 -0.06
CA LEU A 202 20.83 5.16 -1.27
C LEU A 202 22.02 6.12 -1.19
N ASN A 203 21.83 7.30 -0.60
CA ASN A 203 22.92 8.26 -0.37
C ASN A 203 23.95 7.73 0.65
N ILE A 204 23.51 7.02 1.69
CA ILE A 204 24.41 6.36 2.66
C ILE A 204 25.23 5.27 1.95
N MET A 205 24.60 4.44 1.11
CA MET A 205 25.29 3.42 0.31
C MET A 205 26.33 4.04 -0.62
N LYS A 206 25.95 5.12 -1.33
CA LYS A 206 26.87 5.85 -2.23
C LYS A 206 28.09 6.39 -1.51
N LYS A 207 27.89 6.99 -0.32
CA LYS A 207 29.00 7.49 0.52
C LYS A 207 29.93 6.38 1.04
N ARG A 208 29.38 5.17 1.26
CA ARG A 208 30.15 4.00 1.74
C ARG A 208 30.87 3.24 0.62
N GLY A 209 30.77 3.69 -0.64
CA GLY A 209 31.35 3.01 -1.80
C GLY A 209 30.66 1.69 -2.20
N ASN A 210 29.55 1.33 -1.57
CA ASN A 210 28.79 0.11 -1.84
C ASN A 210 27.73 0.29 -2.93
N PHE A 211 27.69 1.46 -3.57
CA PHE A 211 26.71 1.77 -4.61
C PHE A 211 27.25 1.33 -5.97
N ARG A 212 26.75 0.22 -6.48
CA ARG A 212 26.85 -0.13 -7.89
C ARG A 212 25.59 0.44 -8.57
N ALA A 213 25.74 1.53 -9.32
CA ALA A 213 24.65 2.02 -10.15
C ALA A 213 24.21 0.89 -11.09
N ALA A 214 22.91 0.60 -11.12
CA ALA A 214 22.35 -0.26 -12.14
C ALA A 214 22.75 0.30 -13.52
N GLY A 215 23.37 -0.54 -14.35
CA GLY A 215 23.89 -0.13 -15.66
C GLY A 215 22.80 0.54 -16.50
N ASN A 216 23.22 1.54 -17.26
CA ASN A 216 22.49 2.34 -18.26
C ASN A 216 20.96 2.36 -18.19
N LYS A 217 20.39 3.43 -17.66
CA LYS A 217 18.95 3.71 -17.52
C LYS A 217 18.14 3.72 -18.84
N ASP A 218 18.80 3.59 -20.00
CA ASP A 218 18.21 3.90 -21.31
C ASP A 218 17.90 2.70 -22.22
N LYS A 219 18.11 1.46 -21.76
CA LYS A 219 17.74 0.30 -22.56
C LYS A 219 16.87 -0.66 -21.73
N LEU A 220 15.58 -0.37 -21.73
CA LEU A 220 14.59 -1.45 -21.70
C LEU A 220 14.81 -2.24 -23.01
N ASN A 221 15.59 -3.30 -22.95
CA ASN A 221 15.63 -4.26 -24.06
C ASN A 221 14.21 -4.81 -24.18
N THR A 222 13.60 -4.61 -25.34
CA THR A 222 12.33 -5.19 -25.74
C THR A 222 12.30 -6.72 -25.59
N GLU A 223 13.46 -7.37 -25.62
CA GLU A 223 13.65 -8.81 -25.39
C GLU A 223 13.33 -9.30 -23.96
N VAL A 224 13.28 -8.41 -22.96
CA VAL A 224 12.91 -8.77 -21.57
C VAL A 224 11.39 -8.78 -21.37
N VAL A 225 10.62 -8.28 -22.32
CA VAL A 225 9.17 -8.11 -22.25
C VAL A 225 8.41 -9.28 -22.88
N GLU A 226 9.07 -10.08 -23.72
CA GLU A 226 8.45 -11.22 -24.41
C GLU A 226 9.09 -12.54 -23.96
N SER A 227 8.33 -13.39 -23.25
CA SER A 227 8.73 -14.76 -22.96
C SER A 227 8.35 -15.69 -24.13
N GLU A 228 9.14 -16.76 -24.36
CA GLU A 228 8.89 -17.74 -25.44
C GLU A 228 7.52 -18.46 -25.40
N ASN A 229 6.77 -18.30 -24.33
CA ASN A 229 5.43 -18.87 -24.12
C ASN A 229 4.28 -17.87 -24.23
N GLU A 230 4.50 -16.71 -24.81
CA GLU A 230 3.42 -15.72 -25.00
C GLU A 230 2.59 -15.98 -26.26
N ILE A 231 1.27 -15.71 -26.15
CA ILE A 231 0.33 -15.81 -27.28
C ILE A 231 0.79 -14.86 -28.40
N PRO A 232 0.93 -15.33 -29.66
CA PRO A 232 1.38 -14.51 -30.77
C PRO A 232 0.50 -13.27 -30.99
N MET A 233 1.12 -12.13 -31.34
CA MET A 233 0.43 -10.86 -31.60
C MET A 233 -0.61 -10.88 -32.74
N GLN A 234 -0.72 -11.96 -33.49
CA GLN A 234 -1.61 -12.11 -34.64
C GLN A 234 -2.99 -12.68 -34.30
N GLU A 235 -3.31 -12.89 -33.04
CA GLU A 235 -4.66 -13.34 -32.64
C GLU A 235 -5.65 -12.18 -32.61
N SER A 236 -6.93 -12.46 -32.81
CA SER A 236 -8.02 -11.48 -33.01
C SER A 236 -8.33 -10.61 -31.78
N ILE A 237 -7.74 -10.92 -30.62
CA ILE A 237 -7.93 -10.18 -29.37
C ILE A 237 -6.58 -9.75 -28.83
N ASP A 238 -6.42 -8.44 -28.56
CA ASP A 238 -5.21 -7.89 -27.95
C ASP A 238 -4.91 -8.54 -26.59
N LYS A 239 -3.66 -8.94 -26.35
CA LYS A 239 -3.18 -9.56 -25.09
C LYS A 239 -3.57 -8.76 -23.85
N MET A 240 -3.50 -7.43 -23.91
CA MET A 240 -3.88 -6.56 -22.80
C MET A 240 -5.38 -6.66 -22.50
N THR A 241 -6.22 -6.73 -23.53
CA THR A 241 -7.66 -6.92 -23.40
C THR A 241 -8.00 -8.24 -22.71
N VAL A 242 -7.33 -9.35 -23.07
CA VAL A 242 -7.52 -10.65 -22.43
C VAL A 242 -7.11 -10.59 -20.95
N GLN A 243 -5.98 -9.97 -20.63
CA GLN A 243 -5.54 -9.82 -19.24
C GLN A 243 -6.52 -9.00 -18.41
N ILE A 244 -7.00 -7.87 -18.93
CA ILE A 244 -8.01 -7.03 -18.27
C ILE A 244 -9.30 -7.83 -18.06
N ALA A 245 -9.77 -8.56 -19.09
CA ALA A 245 -10.97 -9.40 -18.99
C ALA A 245 -10.84 -10.47 -17.90
N LEU A 246 -9.69 -11.18 -17.83
CA LEU A 246 -9.42 -12.18 -16.79
C LEU A 246 -9.44 -11.56 -15.37
N ILE A 247 -8.92 -10.35 -15.21
CA ILE A 247 -8.94 -9.63 -13.94
C ILE A 247 -10.39 -9.35 -13.52
N PHE A 248 -11.23 -8.85 -14.42
CA PHE A 248 -12.64 -8.57 -14.12
C PHE A 248 -13.45 -9.85 -13.87
N VAL A 249 -13.17 -10.95 -14.59
CA VAL A 249 -13.78 -12.27 -14.31
C VAL A 249 -13.37 -12.76 -12.91
N GLY A 250 -12.08 -12.66 -12.56
CA GLY A 250 -11.60 -12.97 -11.20
C GLY A 250 -12.31 -12.11 -10.14
N TYR A 251 -12.54 -10.85 -10.44
CA TYR A 251 -13.27 -9.95 -9.55
C TYR A 251 -14.74 -10.35 -9.37
N ALA A 252 -15.43 -10.73 -10.45
CA ALA A 252 -16.79 -11.25 -10.39
C ALA A 252 -16.90 -12.54 -9.58
N LEU A 253 -15.96 -13.49 -9.77
CA LEU A 253 -15.88 -14.70 -8.97
C LEU A 253 -15.68 -14.41 -7.47
N SER A 254 -14.87 -13.42 -7.17
CA SER A 254 -14.65 -12.96 -5.78
C SER A 254 -15.92 -12.40 -5.16
N TYR A 255 -16.67 -11.61 -5.90
CA TYR A 255 -17.97 -11.09 -5.46
C TYR A 255 -18.96 -12.23 -5.17
N ILE A 256 -19.05 -13.23 -6.08
CA ILE A 256 -19.91 -14.41 -5.89
C ILE A 256 -19.50 -15.16 -4.62
N LEU A 257 -18.20 -15.39 -4.40
CA LEU A 257 -17.70 -16.07 -3.21
C LEU A 257 -18.02 -15.30 -1.93
N MET A 258 -17.83 -13.97 -1.93
CA MET A 258 -18.21 -13.11 -0.81
C MET A 258 -19.71 -13.18 -0.51
N TYR A 259 -20.54 -13.18 -1.55
CA TYR A 259 -21.99 -13.30 -1.42
C TYR A 259 -22.40 -14.62 -0.78
N LEU A 260 -21.84 -15.74 -1.27
CA LEU A 260 -22.11 -17.09 -0.75
C LEU A 260 -21.64 -17.26 0.71
N LEU A 261 -20.45 -16.73 1.05
CA LEU A 261 -19.93 -16.74 2.42
C LEU A 261 -20.79 -15.88 3.34
N GLY A 262 -21.28 -14.75 2.88
CA GLY A 262 -22.19 -13.87 3.62
C GLY A 262 -23.57 -14.53 3.90
N LEU A 263 -24.02 -15.45 3.02
CA LEU A 263 -25.20 -16.27 3.25
C LEU A 263 -24.93 -17.39 4.28
N ALA A 264 -23.77 -18.05 4.17
CA ALA A 264 -23.40 -19.17 5.05
C ALA A 264 -23.05 -18.71 6.48
N LEU A 265 -22.50 -17.52 6.63
CA LEU A 265 -21.99 -16.96 7.89
C LEU A 265 -22.46 -15.50 8.08
N PRO A 266 -23.74 -15.27 8.44
CA PRO A 266 -24.30 -13.92 8.56
C PRO A 266 -23.55 -12.98 9.51
N GLY A 267 -22.92 -13.53 10.59
CA GLY A 267 -22.08 -12.76 11.53
C GLY A 267 -20.76 -12.25 10.96
N MET A 268 -20.35 -12.74 9.78
CA MET A 268 -19.14 -12.30 9.11
C MET A 268 -19.38 -11.22 8.04
N LYS A 269 -20.60 -10.71 7.88
CA LYS A 269 -20.90 -9.68 6.87
C LYS A 269 -20.02 -8.43 7.02
N SER A 270 -19.71 -8.01 8.23
CA SER A 270 -18.77 -6.89 8.48
C SER A 270 -17.30 -7.29 8.31
N THR A 271 -16.97 -8.57 8.48
CA THR A 271 -15.62 -9.12 8.37
C THR A 271 -15.29 -9.55 6.93
N VAL A 272 -16.30 -9.75 6.09
CA VAL A 272 -16.15 -10.10 4.66
C VAL A 272 -15.42 -9.00 3.88
N TYR A 273 -15.46 -7.74 4.33
CA TYR A 273 -14.56 -6.69 3.83
C TYR A 273 -13.07 -7.02 4.05
N GLY A 274 -12.73 -7.85 5.03
CA GLY A 274 -11.38 -8.38 5.23
C GLY A 274 -10.98 -9.47 4.22
N PHE A 275 -11.92 -10.16 3.58
CA PHE A 275 -11.64 -11.18 2.55
C PHE A 275 -11.13 -10.60 1.23
N ASN A 276 -11.30 -9.29 0.98
CA ASN A 276 -10.61 -8.60 -0.10
C ASN A 276 -9.08 -8.72 0.01
N PHE A 277 -8.57 -9.01 1.20
CA PHE A 277 -7.14 -9.28 1.43
C PHE A 277 -6.66 -10.60 0.79
N LEU A 278 -7.50 -11.61 0.65
CA LEU A 278 -7.14 -12.89 0.00
C LEU A 278 -7.00 -12.79 -1.53
N LEU A 279 -7.64 -11.79 -2.14
CA LEU A 279 -7.62 -11.54 -3.58
C LEU A 279 -6.53 -10.55 -3.99
N THR A 280 -5.61 -10.30 -3.06
CA THR A 280 -4.67 -9.21 -3.05
C THR A 280 -3.41 -9.46 -3.85
N ARG A 281 -3.48 -9.45 -5.20
CA ARG A 281 -2.25 -9.38 -6.00
C ARG A 281 -2.50 -8.97 -7.45
N CYS A 282 -2.34 -7.63 -7.73
CA CYS A 282 -2.23 -7.37 -9.12
C CYS A 282 -2.03 -5.94 -9.57
N SER A 283 -1.18 -5.76 -10.48
CA SER A 283 -0.92 -4.72 -11.48
C SER A 283 -0.78 -3.26 -10.99
N ASN A 284 0.36 -2.72 -11.28
CA ASN A 284 0.76 -1.35 -10.97
C ASN A 284 -0.24 -0.28 -11.44
N PHE A 285 -0.96 -0.53 -12.56
CA PHE A 285 -1.95 0.41 -13.08
C PHE A 285 -3.11 0.67 -12.08
N PHE A 286 -3.72 -0.40 -11.57
CA PHE A 286 -4.82 -0.24 -10.62
C PHE A 286 -4.34 0.36 -9.29
N PHE A 287 -3.13 0.02 -8.85
CA PHE A 287 -2.53 0.64 -7.68
C PHE A 287 -2.25 2.13 -7.88
N ASP A 288 -1.80 2.53 -9.07
CA ASP A 288 -1.57 3.95 -9.37
C ASP A 288 -2.88 4.74 -9.36
N VAL A 289 -3.95 4.22 -9.96
CA VAL A 289 -5.29 4.83 -9.91
C VAL A 289 -5.81 4.86 -8.47
N MET A 290 -5.64 3.78 -7.70
CA MET A 290 -6.00 3.72 -6.28
C MET A 290 -5.28 4.79 -5.46
N VAL A 291 -3.97 4.96 -5.66
CA VAL A 291 -3.18 5.95 -4.92
C VAL A 291 -3.64 7.37 -5.24
N VAL A 292 -3.83 7.69 -6.52
CA VAL A 292 -4.32 9.01 -6.92
C VAL A 292 -5.71 9.30 -6.35
N ALA A 293 -6.65 8.35 -6.51
CA ALA A 293 -8.02 8.50 -6.01
C ALA A 293 -8.05 8.61 -4.48
N GLY A 294 -7.29 7.77 -3.77
CA GLY A 294 -7.20 7.79 -2.31
C GLY A 294 -6.61 9.09 -1.77
N ILE A 295 -5.55 9.62 -2.41
CA ILE A 295 -4.98 10.91 -2.01
C ILE A 295 -5.96 12.05 -2.33
N ALA A 296 -6.63 12.04 -3.48
CA ALA A 296 -7.62 13.05 -3.86
C ALA A 296 -8.87 13.05 -2.96
N ALA A 297 -9.20 11.92 -2.34
CA ALA A 297 -10.33 11.78 -1.42
C ALA A 297 -10.06 12.34 0.00
N ILE A 298 -8.84 12.81 0.32
CA ILE A 298 -8.49 13.36 1.64
C ILE A 298 -9.28 14.65 1.88
N ARG A 299 -10.04 14.68 2.98
CA ARG A 299 -10.76 15.88 3.43
C ARG A 299 -9.83 16.74 4.29
N LEU A 300 -9.65 18.00 3.89
CA LEU A 300 -8.70 18.91 4.52
C LEU A 300 -9.14 19.39 5.92
N ASP A 301 -10.45 19.51 6.16
CA ASP A 301 -11.04 19.91 7.44
C ASP A 301 -10.69 18.94 8.59
N VAL A 302 -10.64 17.64 8.32
CA VAL A 302 -10.23 16.63 9.31
C VAL A 302 -8.75 16.77 9.68
N ARG A 303 -7.92 17.20 8.73
CA ARG A 303 -6.50 17.40 8.91
C ARG A 303 -6.19 18.50 9.93
N GLU A 304 -6.99 19.56 9.98
CA GLU A 304 -6.81 20.67 10.93
C GLU A 304 -6.87 20.21 12.39
N LYS A 305 -7.74 19.24 12.70
CA LYS A 305 -7.92 18.75 14.07
C LYS A 305 -6.81 17.81 14.55
N TYR A 306 -6.23 16.98 13.65
CA TYR A 306 -5.35 15.86 14.05
C TYR A 306 -3.98 15.87 13.39
N TRP A 307 -3.62 16.94 12.64
CA TRP A 307 -2.40 16.98 11.84
C TRP A 307 -1.12 16.71 12.65
N GLY A 308 -1.03 17.24 13.87
CA GLY A 308 0.13 17.02 14.73
C GLY A 308 0.34 15.54 15.07
N ILE A 309 -0.74 14.82 15.41
CA ILE A 309 -0.66 13.38 15.69
C ILE A 309 -0.35 12.59 14.44
N MET A 310 -0.93 12.96 13.29
CA MET A 310 -0.63 12.29 12.01
C MET A 310 0.85 12.46 11.63
N LEU A 311 1.44 13.64 11.81
CA LEU A 311 2.86 13.87 11.58
C LEU A 311 3.75 13.04 12.52
N ILE A 312 3.42 12.98 13.82
CA ILE A 312 4.13 12.14 14.77
C ILE A 312 4.06 10.67 14.35
N LEU A 313 2.88 10.18 13.98
CA LEU A 313 2.71 8.82 13.46
C LEU A 313 3.51 8.59 12.18
N GLY A 314 3.55 9.57 11.27
CA GLY A 314 4.37 9.53 10.06
C GLY A 314 5.86 9.36 10.37
N VAL A 315 6.39 10.19 11.26
CA VAL A 315 7.81 10.13 11.67
C VAL A 315 8.11 8.82 12.39
N VAL A 316 7.28 8.42 13.35
CA VAL A 316 7.44 7.16 14.08
C VAL A 316 7.37 5.97 13.12
N GLY A 317 6.40 5.96 12.20
CA GLY A 317 6.25 4.92 11.18
C GLY A 317 7.49 4.78 10.30
N LEU A 318 8.07 5.91 9.85
CA LEU A 318 9.31 5.93 9.08
C LEU A 318 10.46 5.26 9.87
N PHE A 319 10.72 5.74 11.08
CA PHE A 319 11.87 5.26 11.88
C PHE A 319 11.71 3.79 12.27
N VAL A 320 10.53 3.38 12.73
CA VAL A 320 10.27 2.01 13.17
C VAL A 320 10.38 1.04 11.99
N THR A 321 9.80 1.39 10.83
CA THR A 321 9.87 0.56 9.63
C THR A 321 11.29 0.46 9.10
N TYR A 322 12.00 1.59 9.02
CA TYR A 322 13.39 1.64 8.56
C TYR A 322 14.30 0.77 9.43
N THR A 323 14.29 1.00 10.72
CA THR A 323 15.21 0.32 11.66
C THR A 323 14.94 -1.18 11.72
N TYR A 324 13.67 -1.57 11.81
CA TYR A 324 13.31 -2.98 11.89
C TYR A 324 13.63 -3.73 10.59
N ASN A 325 13.23 -3.22 9.43
CA ASN A 325 13.52 -3.86 8.15
C ASN A 325 15.03 -3.91 7.86
N ARG A 326 15.78 -2.88 8.24
CA ARG A 326 17.24 -2.89 8.11
C ARG A 326 17.88 -3.98 8.95
N LEU A 327 17.47 -4.10 10.19
CA LEU A 327 17.96 -5.15 11.10
C LEU A 327 17.70 -6.55 10.53
N VAL A 328 16.49 -6.80 10.06
CA VAL A 328 16.11 -8.11 9.49
C VAL A 328 16.88 -8.40 8.21
N ALA A 329 16.98 -7.43 7.30
CA ALA A 329 17.66 -7.61 6.01
C ALA A 329 19.13 -7.99 6.20
N VAL A 330 19.87 -7.26 7.04
CA VAL A 330 21.29 -7.54 7.32
C VAL A 330 21.48 -8.88 8.02
N THR A 331 20.54 -9.29 8.87
CA THR A 331 20.66 -10.50 9.68
C THR A 331 20.33 -11.76 8.89
N LEU A 332 19.25 -11.74 8.10
CA LEU A 332 18.67 -12.92 7.46
C LEU A 332 18.98 -13.06 5.97
N PHE A 333 19.20 -11.95 5.26
CA PHE A 333 19.41 -11.93 3.80
C PHE A 333 20.84 -11.53 3.44
N LYS A 334 21.81 -12.32 3.92
CA LYS A 334 23.24 -11.99 3.87
C LYS A 334 23.81 -11.84 2.46
N ASP A 335 23.20 -12.49 1.46
CA ASP A 335 23.69 -12.49 0.08
C ASP A 335 23.27 -11.22 -0.68
N TYR A 336 22.14 -10.59 -0.28
CA TYR A 336 21.59 -9.37 -0.90
C TYR A 336 20.83 -8.49 0.13
N PRO A 337 21.50 -8.04 1.19
CA PRO A 337 20.87 -7.32 2.30
C PRO A 337 20.33 -5.94 1.91
N GLU A 338 21.00 -5.25 0.99
CA GLU A 338 20.60 -3.91 0.55
C GLU A 338 19.37 -3.97 -0.36
N GLU A 339 19.37 -4.92 -1.29
CA GLU A 339 18.28 -5.16 -2.23
C GLU A 339 17.01 -5.59 -1.48
N GLN A 340 17.14 -6.53 -0.55
CA GLN A 340 16.02 -6.97 0.27
C GLN A 340 15.49 -5.85 1.16
N PHE A 341 16.38 -5.04 1.74
CA PHE A 341 15.99 -3.91 2.57
C PHE A 341 15.19 -2.89 1.77
N LEU A 342 15.70 -2.42 0.63
CA LEU A 342 15.02 -1.41 -0.19
C LEU A 342 13.68 -1.91 -0.72
N ALA A 343 13.63 -3.16 -1.18
CA ALA A 343 12.40 -3.79 -1.64
C ALA A 343 11.34 -3.83 -0.53
N MET A 344 11.69 -4.33 0.66
CA MET A 344 10.78 -4.45 1.81
C MET A 344 10.40 -3.09 2.39
N TYR A 345 11.37 -2.19 2.56
CA TYR A 345 11.11 -0.86 3.10
C TYR A 345 10.14 -0.07 2.22
N GLY A 346 10.37 -0.07 0.90
CA GLY A 346 9.48 0.59 -0.04
C GLY A 346 8.07 0.00 -0.05
N MET A 347 7.94 -1.32 0.04
CA MET A 347 6.64 -1.99 0.11
C MET A 347 5.92 -1.68 1.43
N LEU A 348 6.63 -1.68 2.56
CA LEU A 348 6.06 -1.54 3.91
C LEU A 348 5.91 -0.09 4.40
N THR A 349 6.23 0.88 3.53
CA THR A 349 5.93 2.31 3.72
C THR A 349 5.08 2.88 2.58
N GLY A 350 4.86 2.10 1.54
CA GLY A 350 4.08 2.49 0.37
C GLY A 350 3.29 1.34 -0.23
N THR A 351 3.76 0.85 -1.37
CA THR A 351 3.20 -0.30 -2.08
C THR A 351 4.32 -1.20 -2.61
N ALA A 352 3.96 -2.39 -3.11
CA ALA A 352 4.91 -3.27 -3.80
C ALA A 352 5.61 -2.54 -4.96
N SER A 353 4.89 -1.67 -5.69
CA SER A 353 5.48 -0.84 -6.76
C SER A 353 6.56 0.09 -6.24
N THR A 354 6.36 0.72 -5.09
CA THR A 354 7.37 1.58 -4.45
C THR A 354 8.61 0.77 -4.06
N GLY A 355 8.41 -0.46 -3.53
CA GLY A 355 9.51 -1.39 -3.25
C GLY A 355 10.32 -1.75 -4.49
N ILE A 356 9.65 -2.04 -5.62
CA ILE A 356 10.29 -2.30 -6.90
C ILE A 356 11.05 -1.07 -7.43
N ILE A 357 10.48 0.13 -7.30
CA ILE A 357 11.15 1.38 -7.72
C ILE A 357 12.45 1.57 -6.95
N LEU A 358 12.44 1.41 -5.63
CA LEU A 358 13.64 1.53 -4.80
C LEU A 358 14.68 0.44 -5.12
N LEU A 359 14.23 -0.80 -5.32
CA LEU A 359 15.10 -1.92 -5.69
C LEU A 359 15.82 -1.66 -7.02
N ARG A 360 15.10 -1.13 -8.03
CA ARG A 360 15.66 -0.86 -9.36
C ARG A 360 16.83 0.12 -9.35
N GLU A 361 16.98 0.96 -8.35
CA GLU A 361 18.10 1.88 -8.26
C GLU A 361 19.45 1.17 -8.05
N ILE A 362 19.45 -0.05 -7.47
CA ILE A 362 20.65 -0.84 -7.21
C ILE A 362 20.66 -2.19 -7.93
N ASP A 363 19.49 -2.74 -8.28
CA ASP A 363 19.30 -3.99 -9.01
C ASP A 363 18.33 -3.80 -10.18
N GLY A 364 18.74 -3.02 -11.19
CA GLY A 364 17.90 -2.65 -12.33
C GLY A 364 17.49 -3.82 -13.21
N GLU A 365 18.25 -4.92 -13.22
CA GLU A 365 17.98 -6.13 -14.00
C GLU A 365 17.34 -7.24 -13.16
N PHE A 366 17.00 -6.96 -11.89
CA PHE A 366 16.42 -7.93 -10.94
C PHE A 366 17.19 -9.25 -10.84
N LYS A 367 18.52 -9.16 -10.79
CA LYS A 367 19.41 -10.32 -10.65
C LYS A 367 19.32 -10.99 -9.29
N THR A 368 18.93 -10.23 -8.27
CA THR A 368 18.73 -10.75 -6.92
C THR A 368 17.31 -11.28 -6.74
N PRO A 369 17.10 -12.20 -5.80
CA PRO A 369 15.78 -12.72 -5.49
C PRO A 369 14.83 -11.72 -4.80
N ALA A 370 15.25 -10.50 -4.52
CA ALA A 370 14.48 -9.54 -3.74
C ALA A 370 13.11 -9.17 -4.37
N ALA A 371 13.07 -8.97 -5.70
CA ALA A 371 11.82 -8.72 -6.42
C ALA A 371 10.84 -9.88 -6.29
N ASP A 372 11.30 -11.12 -6.49
CA ASP A 372 10.48 -12.32 -6.35
C ASP A 372 9.98 -12.48 -4.91
N ASN A 373 10.82 -12.18 -3.93
CA ASN A 373 10.43 -12.24 -2.52
C ASN A 373 9.23 -11.35 -2.23
N LEU A 374 9.15 -10.13 -2.82
CA LEU A 374 7.98 -9.26 -2.69
C LEU A 374 6.71 -9.89 -3.29
N VAL A 375 6.87 -10.72 -4.31
CA VAL A 375 5.75 -11.40 -4.96
C VAL A 375 5.27 -12.59 -4.12
N TYR A 376 6.15 -13.50 -3.75
CA TYR A 376 5.75 -14.77 -3.11
C TYR A 376 5.49 -14.67 -1.61
N GLN A 377 6.03 -13.65 -0.93
CA GLN A 377 5.86 -13.45 0.51
C GLN A 377 4.41 -13.26 0.95
N ASN A 378 3.51 -12.91 0.03
CA ASN A 378 2.12 -12.62 0.39
C ASN A 378 1.38 -13.85 0.92
N PHE A 379 1.72 -15.07 0.49
CA PHE A 379 1.06 -16.26 1.02
C PHE A 379 1.30 -16.42 2.53
N PRO A 380 2.54 -16.48 3.05
CA PRO A 380 2.77 -16.49 4.48
C PRO A 380 2.29 -15.19 5.16
N ALA A 381 2.38 -14.03 4.49
CA ALA A 381 1.90 -12.77 5.06
C ALA A 381 0.38 -12.76 5.27
N ILE A 382 -0.40 -13.39 4.39
CA ILE A 382 -1.85 -13.54 4.53
C ILE A 382 -2.16 -14.41 5.75
N VAL A 383 -1.55 -15.59 5.83
CA VAL A 383 -1.82 -16.56 6.90
C VAL A 383 -1.52 -15.97 8.28
N PHE A 384 -0.35 -15.36 8.45
CA PHE A 384 0.07 -14.79 9.73
C PHE A 384 -0.43 -13.36 9.97
N GLY A 385 -0.83 -12.63 8.93
CA GLY A 385 -1.32 -11.25 9.04
C GLY A 385 -2.81 -11.16 9.41
N PHE A 386 -3.60 -12.19 9.13
CA PHE A 386 -5.04 -12.20 9.41
C PHE A 386 -5.41 -11.81 10.86
N PRO A 387 -4.71 -12.27 11.91
CA PRO A 387 -5.01 -11.85 13.27
C PRO A 387 -4.94 -10.35 13.52
N ILE A 388 -4.12 -9.61 12.77
CA ILE A 388 -4.00 -8.14 12.90
C ILE A 388 -5.34 -7.47 12.56
N MET A 389 -6.06 -7.98 11.57
CA MET A 389 -7.37 -7.46 11.19
C MET A 389 -8.41 -7.66 12.29
N LEU A 390 -8.37 -8.79 12.98
CA LEU A 390 -9.23 -9.04 14.15
C LEU A 390 -8.87 -8.09 15.30
N LEU A 391 -7.58 -7.86 15.53
CA LEU A 391 -7.11 -6.93 16.57
C LEU A 391 -7.47 -5.47 16.24
N ALA A 392 -7.50 -5.10 14.96
CA ALA A 392 -7.97 -3.78 14.54
C ALA A 392 -9.46 -3.55 14.90
N ASN A 393 -10.29 -4.58 14.77
CA ASN A 393 -11.70 -4.49 15.20
C ASN A 393 -11.86 -4.50 16.73
N LEU A 394 -10.91 -5.07 17.47
CA LEU A 394 -10.91 -5.07 18.93
C LEU A 394 -10.43 -3.74 19.52
N ALA A 395 -9.51 -3.06 18.85
CA ALA A 395 -8.81 -1.88 19.34
C ALA A 395 -9.73 -0.72 19.79
N PRO A 396 -10.85 -0.38 19.10
CA PRO A 396 -11.76 0.66 19.55
C PRO A 396 -12.37 0.38 20.92
N TYR A 397 -12.61 -0.88 21.24
CA TYR A 397 -13.29 -1.29 22.48
C TYR A 397 -12.31 -1.57 23.63
N LYS A 398 -11.13 -2.12 23.33
CA LYS A 398 -10.12 -2.52 24.33
C LYS A 398 -8.70 -2.21 23.84
N PRO A 399 -8.33 -0.92 23.69
CA PRO A 399 -7.08 -0.54 23.07
C PRO A 399 -5.84 -1.00 23.86
N GLU A 400 -5.88 -0.96 25.20
CA GLU A 400 -4.76 -1.38 26.05
C GLU A 400 -4.54 -2.92 25.97
N LEU A 401 -5.63 -3.70 25.96
CA LEU A 401 -5.57 -5.16 25.77
C LEU A 401 -5.04 -5.49 24.36
N THR A 402 -5.49 -4.75 23.35
CA THR A 402 -5.03 -4.91 21.97
C THR A 402 -3.51 -4.68 21.88
N LEU A 403 -2.99 -3.66 22.56
CA LEU A 403 -1.54 -3.38 22.59
C LEU A 403 -0.77 -4.57 23.21
N ILE A 404 -1.25 -5.14 24.32
CA ILE A 404 -0.60 -6.30 24.97
C ILE A 404 -0.58 -7.51 24.02
N ILE A 405 -1.70 -7.80 23.34
CA ILE A 405 -1.79 -8.92 22.40
C ILE A 405 -0.86 -8.67 21.19
N LEU A 406 -0.79 -7.44 20.66
CA LEU A 406 0.11 -7.08 19.57
C LEU A 406 1.58 -7.30 19.96
N ILE A 407 1.98 -6.92 21.18
CA ILE A 407 3.34 -7.13 21.68
C ILE A 407 3.64 -8.64 21.79
N ALA A 408 2.74 -9.41 22.39
CA ALA A 408 2.89 -10.87 22.49
C ALA A 408 3.02 -11.52 21.11
N PHE A 409 2.16 -11.12 20.17
CA PHE A 409 2.19 -11.64 18.80
C PHE A 409 3.48 -11.24 18.07
N PHE A 410 3.95 -10.00 18.24
CA PHE A 410 5.23 -9.55 17.69
C PHE A 410 6.41 -10.39 18.21
N LEU A 411 6.43 -10.72 19.49
CA LEU A 411 7.46 -11.60 20.08
C LEU A 411 7.42 -12.99 19.46
N VAL A 412 6.23 -13.59 19.31
CA VAL A 412 6.06 -14.91 18.67
C VAL A 412 6.57 -14.88 17.22
N MET A 413 6.19 -13.85 16.44
CA MET A 413 6.63 -13.73 15.05
C MET A 413 8.15 -13.56 14.95
N ASN A 414 8.79 -12.84 15.88
CA ASN A 414 10.24 -12.70 15.91
C ASN A 414 10.96 -14.00 16.33
N ILE A 415 10.38 -14.79 17.24
CA ILE A 415 10.90 -16.13 17.55
C ILE A 415 10.88 -17.01 16.31
N ILE A 416 9.78 -16.99 15.53
CA ILE A 416 9.67 -17.72 14.27
C ILE A 416 10.68 -17.21 13.25
N LEU A 417 10.84 -15.89 13.12
CA LEU A 417 11.75 -15.25 12.16
C LEU A 417 13.21 -15.59 12.44
N PHE A 418 13.62 -15.46 13.70
CA PHE A 418 15.01 -15.70 14.12
C PHE A 418 15.26 -17.13 14.63
N ARG A 419 14.37 -18.09 14.33
CA ARG A 419 14.46 -19.50 14.76
C ARG A 419 15.81 -20.16 14.47
N SER A 420 16.44 -19.82 13.34
CA SER A 420 17.75 -20.36 12.96
C SER A 420 18.89 -19.92 13.87
N PHE A 421 18.75 -18.78 14.55
CA PHE A 421 19.70 -18.28 15.54
C PHE A 421 19.40 -18.80 16.93
N ILE A 422 18.12 -18.88 17.31
CA ILE A 422 17.66 -19.28 18.64
C ILE A 422 17.89 -20.78 18.85
N PHE A 423 17.53 -21.60 17.84
CA PHE A 423 17.60 -23.07 17.93
C PHE A 423 18.84 -23.66 17.26
N ARG A 424 19.88 -22.87 17.03
CA ARG A 424 21.14 -23.34 16.47
C ARG A 424 21.78 -24.34 17.43
N LYS A 425 21.64 -25.66 17.17
CA LYS A 425 22.44 -26.66 17.86
C LYS A 425 23.90 -26.31 17.65
N LYS A 426 24.68 -26.04 18.74
CA LYS A 426 26.13 -26.00 18.67
C LYS A 426 26.58 -27.33 18.08
N LYS A 427 27.07 -27.34 16.85
CA LYS A 427 27.86 -28.46 16.35
C LYS A 427 29.11 -28.51 17.26
N LYS A 428 29.16 -29.54 18.13
CA LYS A 428 30.38 -29.95 18.78
C LYS A 428 31.31 -30.54 17.72
#